data_0f68ba704eadb42f94db6723c030adf0
#
_entry.id   0f68ba704eadb42f94db6723c030adf0
#
_cell.length_a   1.000
_cell.length_b   1.000
_cell.length_c   1.000
_cell.angle_alpha   90.00
_cell.angle_beta   90.00
_cell.angle_gamma   90.00
#
_symmetry.space_group_name_H-M   'P 1'
#
loop_
_entity.id
_entity.type
_entity.pdbx_description
1 polymer ?
#
loop_
_entity_poly.entity_id
_entity_poly.type
_entity_poly.pdbx_seq_one_letter_code
_entity_poly.pdbx_strand_id
1 'polypeptide(L)'
;MFTHGGMAADFNNVKKRISNLGPHFRRRRIVNVKSKLGTEITFEVNWREWKLDDNGICNRPRMLTNLPAGKAFIMPREGTMNGTLIINGSWDSSLLDQNIELQIENGIVIDVKGGTIAANIRQEFGEVAKKLRSKDRENVWTVAEFGFGMNDQARMGGNVLEDEKRLGTCYFSIGDNTALGGSSAVGIHIPGVLTGANVWLDDSQILQDGEFVLDI
;
A
#
# COMPACT_ATOMS: atom_id res chain seq x y z
N MET A 1 -21.77 7.49 -13.16
CA MET A 1 -20.38 7.56 -12.66
C MET A 1 -20.23 6.89 -11.29
N PHE A 2 -21.19 6.96 -10.38
CA PHE A 2 -21.12 6.40 -9.02
C PHE A 2 -21.83 5.05 -8.83
N THR A 3 -22.11 4.32 -9.90
CA THR A 3 -22.93 3.09 -9.87
C THR A 3 -22.14 1.81 -10.16
N HIS A 4 -20.83 1.90 -10.34
CA HIS A 4 -19.98 0.77 -10.72
C HIS A 4 -18.65 0.78 -9.95
N GLY A 5 -18.02 -0.40 -9.88
CA GLY A 5 -16.74 -0.57 -9.23
C GLY A 5 -16.80 -0.24 -7.73
N GLY A 6 -15.71 0.22 -7.17
CA GLY A 6 -15.58 0.54 -5.76
C GLY A 6 -16.57 1.58 -5.23
N MET A 7 -17.16 2.40 -6.12
CA MET A 7 -18.20 3.36 -5.77
C MET A 7 -19.57 2.73 -5.51
N ALA A 8 -19.80 1.51 -5.98
CA ALA A 8 -21.05 0.75 -5.78
C ALA A 8 -21.06 -0.05 -4.47
N ALA A 9 -19.98 0.01 -3.68
CA ALA A 9 -19.87 -0.73 -2.43
C ALA A 9 -20.90 -0.24 -1.39
N ASP A 10 -21.37 -1.16 -0.57
CA ASP A 10 -22.00 -0.80 0.69
C ASP A 10 -20.91 -0.39 1.70
N PHE A 11 -20.76 0.91 1.87
CA PHE A 11 -19.74 1.46 2.77
C PHE A 11 -19.96 1.11 4.25
N ASN A 12 -21.15 0.69 4.67
CA ASN A 12 -21.35 0.13 6.01
C ASN A 12 -20.65 -1.23 6.13
N ASN A 13 -20.69 -2.06 5.09
CA ASN A 13 -19.97 -3.33 5.04
C ASN A 13 -18.46 -3.10 4.97
N VAL A 14 -17.99 -2.15 4.17
CA VAL A 14 -16.57 -1.76 4.13
C VAL A 14 -16.09 -1.32 5.51
N LYS A 15 -16.85 -0.44 6.17
CA LYS A 15 -16.56 0.01 7.55
C LYS A 15 -16.51 -1.16 8.53
N LYS A 16 -17.46 -2.10 8.43
CA LYS A 16 -17.51 -3.29 9.30
C LYS A 16 -16.25 -4.13 9.12
N ARG A 17 -15.84 -4.44 7.88
CA ARG A 17 -14.61 -5.18 7.57
C ARG A 17 -13.38 -4.51 8.19
N ILE A 18 -13.20 -3.22 7.95
CA ILE A 18 -12.07 -2.45 8.51
C ILE A 18 -12.09 -2.50 10.05
N SER A 19 -13.27 -2.35 10.66
CA SER A 19 -13.41 -2.40 12.11
C SER A 19 -13.09 -3.78 12.68
N ASN A 20 -13.47 -4.85 11.99
CA ASN A 20 -13.19 -6.23 12.40
C ASN A 20 -11.69 -6.55 12.28
N LEU A 21 -10.98 -5.93 11.32
CA LEU A 21 -9.54 -6.11 11.17
C LEU A 21 -8.73 -5.46 12.31
N GLY A 22 -9.22 -4.34 12.86
CA GLY A 22 -8.52 -3.54 13.87
C GLY A 22 -8.01 -4.32 15.10
N PRO A 23 -8.81 -5.21 15.75
CA PRO A 23 -8.35 -6.03 16.88
C PRO A 23 -7.13 -6.89 16.57
N HIS A 24 -6.99 -7.37 15.33
CA HIS A 24 -5.89 -8.24 14.91
C HIS A 24 -4.56 -7.47 14.77
N PHE A 25 -4.59 -6.15 14.66
CA PHE A 25 -3.40 -5.29 14.63
C PHE A 25 -2.84 -4.97 16.03
N ARG A 26 -3.65 -5.17 17.09
CA ARG A 26 -3.27 -4.74 18.45
C ARG A 26 -2.02 -5.46 18.93
N ARG A 27 -1.02 -4.65 19.37
CA ARG A 27 0.27 -5.09 19.92
C ARG A 27 1.15 -5.87 18.93
N ARG A 28 0.78 -5.93 17.65
CA ARG A 28 1.62 -6.51 16.61
C ARG A 28 2.66 -5.50 16.15
N ARG A 29 3.85 -5.99 15.83
CA ARG A 29 5.01 -5.14 15.54
C ARG A 29 5.67 -5.46 14.21
N ILE A 30 5.67 -6.72 13.78
CA ILE A 30 6.36 -7.16 12.59
C ILE A 30 5.34 -7.56 11.54
N VAL A 31 5.51 -7.04 10.34
CA VAL A 31 4.75 -7.44 9.16
C VAL A 31 5.68 -8.24 8.26
N ASN A 32 5.23 -9.43 7.85
CA ASN A 32 5.88 -10.24 6.84
C ASN A 32 4.93 -10.39 5.65
N VAL A 33 5.41 -10.08 4.45
CA VAL A 33 4.65 -10.23 3.21
C VAL A 33 5.40 -11.16 2.27
N LYS A 34 4.71 -12.19 1.79
CA LYS A 34 5.25 -13.15 0.82
C LYS A 34 4.27 -13.34 -0.34
N SER A 35 4.77 -13.72 -1.50
CA SER A 35 3.94 -14.15 -2.62
C SER A 35 4.59 -15.29 -3.40
N LYS A 36 3.77 -16.01 -4.18
CA LYS A 36 4.27 -17.06 -5.08
C LYS A 36 5.18 -16.53 -6.20
N LEU A 37 5.12 -15.23 -6.46
CA LEU A 37 5.94 -14.56 -7.48
C LEU A 37 7.32 -14.15 -6.97
N GLY A 38 7.62 -14.32 -5.68
CA GLY A 38 8.92 -14.04 -5.09
C GLY A 38 8.97 -12.83 -4.18
N THR A 39 7.83 -12.20 -3.85
CA THR A 39 7.81 -11.23 -2.75
C THR A 39 8.24 -11.91 -1.46
N GLU A 40 9.22 -11.34 -0.79
CA GLU A 40 9.64 -11.70 0.55
C GLU A 40 10.16 -10.43 1.25
N ILE A 41 9.29 -9.83 2.07
CA ILE A 41 9.55 -8.54 2.71
C ILE A 41 9.18 -8.60 4.18
N THR A 42 9.98 -7.94 5.00
CA THR A 42 9.75 -7.81 6.44
C THR A 42 9.98 -6.38 6.87
N PHE A 43 9.13 -5.86 7.76
CA PHE A 43 9.26 -4.53 8.35
C PHE A 43 8.56 -4.42 9.69
N GLU A 44 8.95 -3.39 10.46
CA GLU A 44 8.30 -3.06 11.72
C GLU A 44 7.19 -2.03 11.53
N VAL A 45 6.20 -2.08 12.42
CA VAL A 45 5.11 -1.10 12.51
C VAL A 45 4.83 -0.70 13.97
N ASN A 46 4.34 0.52 14.16
CA ASN A 46 3.70 0.89 15.41
C ASN A 46 2.20 0.61 15.30
N TRP A 47 1.71 -0.44 15.92
CA TRP A 47 0.33 -0.89 15.81
C TRP A 47 -0.74 0.18 16.14
N ARG A 48 -0.40 1.26 16.87
CA ARG A 48 -1.29 2.36 17.18
C ARG A 48 -1.51 3.34 16.02
N GLU A 49 -0.68 3.25 14.99
CA GLU A 49 -0.67 4.17 13.85
C GLU A 49 -1.49 3.64 12.65
N TRP A 50 -2.06 2.45 12.75
CA TRP A 50 -2.96 1.94 11.73
C TRP A 50 -4.13 2.92 11.49
N LYS A 51 -4.31 3.31 10.25
CA LYS A 51 -5.43 4.13 9.77
C LYS A 51 -6.56 3.19 9.36
N LEU A 52 -7.70 3.31 10.06
CA LEU A 52 -8.87 2.46 9.91
C LEU A 52 -10.14 3.28 9.59
N ASP A 53 -9.95 4.49 9.12
CA ASP A 53 -10.99 5.49 8.89
C ASP A 53 -11.31 5.74 7.42
N ASP A 54 -10.56 5.13 6.48
CA ASP A 54 -10.86 5.17 5.04
C ASP A 54 -12.01 4.20 4.68
N ASN A 55 -13.20 4.48 5.20
CA ASN A 55 -14.36 3.59 5.14
C ASN A 55 -15.57 4.14 4.37
N GLY A 56 -15.45 5.32 3.76
CA GLY A 56 -16.53 5.94 2.96
C GLY A 56 -17.67 6.59 3.76
N ILE A 57 -17.64 6.56 5.09
CA ILE A 57 -18.69 7.12 5.94
C ILE A 57 -18.28 8.51 6.42
N CYS A 58 -19.02 9.52 5.97
CA CYS A 58 -18.81 10.92 6.31
C CYS A 58 -20.13 11.49 6.91
N ASN A 59 -20.39 11.17 8.18
CA ASN A 59 -21.67 11.45 8.84
C ASN A 59 -21.59 12.49 9.97
N ARG A 60 -20.47 13.18 10.11
CA ARG A 60 -20.25 14.24 11.09
C ARG A 60 -19.58 15.45 10.44
N PRO A 61 -19.80 16.68 10.92
CA PRO A 61 -19.06 17.85 10.46
C PRO A 61 -17.55 17.66 10.56
N ARG A 62 -16.81 18.14 9.56
CA ARG A 62 -15.34 18.10 9.45
C ARG A 62 -14.75 16.71 9.26
N MET A 63 -15.54 15.69 8.93
CA MET A 63 -15.00 14.42 8.44
C MET A 63 -14.62 14.55 6.97
N LEU A 64 -13.55 13.85 6.61
CA LEU A 64 -13.08 13.64 5.25
C LEU A 64 -13.03 12.14 5.00
N THR A 65 -13.39 11.71 3.80
CA THR A 65 -13.19 10.33 3.34
C THR A 65 -12.86 10.34 1.85
N ASN A 66 -12.11 9.36 1.41
CA ASN A 66 -11.89 9.14 -0.02
C ASN A 66 -13.09 8.41 -0.63
N LEU A 67 -13.28 8.57 -1.93
CA LEU A 67 -14.24 7.81 -2.74
C LEU A 67 -13.60 7.43 -4.09
N PRO A 68 -13.60 6.14 -4.44
CA PRO A 68 -14.03 5.01 -3.61
C PRO A 68 -13.20 4.91 -2.34
N ALA A 69 -13.79 4.38 -1.27
CA ALA A 69 -13.14 4.12 -0.02
C ALA A 69 -12.90 2.62 0.19
N GLY A 70 -12.15 2.27 1.20
CA GLY A 70 -11.95 0.90 1.62
C GLY A 70 -10.50 0.47 1.65
N LYS A 71 -9.71 1.08 2.52
CA LYS A 71 -8.36 0.60 2.84
C LYS A 71 -8.07 0.70 4.33
N ALA A 72 -7.25 -0.24 4.82
CA ALA A 72 -6.59 -0.16 6.12
C ALA A 72 -5.10 -0.03 5.88
N PHE A 73 -4.44 0.98 6.42
CA PHE A 73 -3.07 1.29 6.05
C PHE A 73 -2.22 1.84 7.19
N ILE A 74 -0.91 1.79 7.01
CA ILE A 74 0.07 2.23 7.99
C ILE A 74 1.34 2.69 7.29
N MET A 75 2.06 3.60 7.92
CA MET A 75 3.45 3.89 7.57
C MET A 75 4.34 2.80 8.18
N PRO A 76 5.15 2.05 7.38
CA PRO A 76 6.22 1.23 7.90
C PRO A 76 7.18 2.08 8.74
N ARG A 77 7.71 1.52 9.82
CA ARG A 77 8.74 2.22 10.60
C ARG A 77 9.96 2.45 9.70
N GLU A 78 10.35 3.71 9.55
CA GLU A 78 11.48 4.10 8.71
C GLU A 78 12.74 3.32 9.09
N GLY A 79 13.52 2.91 8.11
CA GLY A 79 14.75 2.17 8.30
C GLY A 79 14.59 0.66 8.60
N THR A 80 13.38 0.10 8.62
CA THR A 80 13.19 -1.29 9.05
C THR A 80 12.79 -2.26 7.94
N MET A 81 12.32 -1.77 6.78
CA MET A 81 11.87 -2.63 5.70
C MET A 81 13.05 -3.18 4.91
N ASN A 82 13.08 -4.50 4.73
CA ASN A 82 14.11 -5.20 3.95
C ASN A 82 13.50 -6.35 3.16
N GLY A 83 14.05 -6.60 1.97
CA GLY A 83 13.71 -7.74 1.13
C GLY A 83 13.34 -7.37 -0.30
N THR A 84 12.66 -8.28 -0.98
CA THR A 84 12.22 -8.15 -2.37
C THR A 84 10.71 -8.01 -2.43
N LEU A 85 10.22 -6.99 -3.14
CA LEU A 85 8.81 -6.74 -3.39
C LEU A 85 8.51 -6.89 -4.87
N ILE A 86 7.59 -7.80 -5.22
CA ILE A 86 7.09 -7.96 -6.59
C ILE A 86 5.72 -7.33 -6.68
N ILE A 87 5.59 -6.26 -7.48
CA ILE A 87 4.32 -5.64 -7.82
C ILE A 87 3.81 -6.28 -9.12
N ASN A 88 2.59 -6.81 -9.08
CA ASN A 88 2.01 -7.59 -10.19
C ASN A 88 0.59 -7.15 -10.57
N GLY A 89 0.01 -6.16 -9.90
CA GLY A 89 -1.32 -5.65 -10.18
C GLY A 89 -1.29 -4.37 -10.99
N SER A 90 -1.05 -3.24 -10.33
CA SER A 90 -0.91 -1.93 -10.97
C SER A 90 0.21 -1.13 -10.32
N TRP A 91 0.71 -0.16 -11.08
CA TRP A 91 1.66 0.84 -10.63
C TRP A 91 1.14 2.22 -11.03
N ASP A 92 1.03 3.13 -10.07
CA ASP A 92 0.40 4.42 -10.28
C ASP A 92 -1.00 4.27 -10.95
N SER A 93 -1.16 4.80 -12.13
CA SER A 93 -2.43 4.79 -12.88
C SER A 93 -2.43 3.79 -14.05
N SER A 94 -1.67 2.68 -13.95
CA SER A 94 -1.52 1.71 -15.04
C SER A 94 -1.55 0.27 -14.54
N LEU A 95 -2.34 -0.58 -15.21
CA LEU A 95 -2.21 -2.04 -15.05
C LEU A 95 -0.85 -2.49 -15.57
N LEU A 96 -0.28 -3.47 -14.88
CA LEU A 96 0.99 -4.04 -15.27
C LEU A 96 0.78 -5.21 -16.22
N ASP A 97 1.45 -5.19 -17.36
CA ASP A 97 1.62 -6.31 -18.27
C ASP A 97 2.84 -7.17 -17.91
N GLN A 98 3.75 -6.62 -17.12
CA GLN A 98 4.95 -7.26 -16.62
C GLN A 98 5.18 -6.87 -15.16
N ASN A 99 5.59 -7.82 -14.33
CA ASN A 99 5.88 -7.57 -12.92
C ASN A 99 7.04 -6.58 -12.75
N ILE A 100 6.93 -5.76 -11.70
CA ILE A 100 8.01 -4.90 -11.22
C ILE A 100 8.62 -5.55 -9.98
N GLU A 101 9.94 -5.71 -9.96
CA GLU A 101 10.70 -6.14 -8.80
C GLU A 101 11.39 -4.92 -8.17
N LEU A 102 11.13 -4.70 -6.89
CA LEU A 102 11.78 -3.68 -6.08
C LEU A 102 12.65 -4.37 -5.03
N GLN A 103 13.95 -4.09 -5.06
CA GLN A 103 14.85 -4.49 -3.97
C GLN A 103 14.88 -3.40 -2.92
N ILE A 104 14.63 -3.75 -1.67
CA ILE A 104 14.49 -2.78 -0.57
C ILE A 104 15.49 -3.09 0.53
N GLU A 105 16.23 -2.06 0.96
CA GLU A 105 17.13 -2.12 2.10
C GLU A 105 16.87 -0.92 3.01
N ASN A 106 16.70 -1.19 4.30
CA ASN A 106 16.46 -0.15 5.32
C ASN A 106 15.34 0.83 4.94
N GLY A 107 14.26 0.32 4.32
CA GLY A 107 13.10 1.13 3.93
C GLY A 107 13.29 1.95 2.65
N ILE A 108 14.40 1.79 1.95
CA ILE A 108 14.71 2.49 0.69
C ILE A 108 14.75 1.47 -0.45
N VAL A 109 14.11 1.78 -1.57
CA VAL A 109 14.22 1.02 -2.81
C VAL A 109 15.58 1.30 -3.43
N ILE A 110 16.45 0.29 -3.47
CA ILE A 110 17.82 0.40 -3.99
C ILE A 110 17.97 -0.09 -5.43
N ASP A 111 17.05 -0.92 -5.91
CA ASP A 111 17.00 -1.36 -7.30
C ASP A 111 15.55 -1.59 -7.75
N VAL A 112 15.30 -1.37 -9.04
CA VAL A 112 13.99 -1.56 -9.70
C VAL A 112 14.20 -2.35 -10.98
N LYS A 113 13.58 -3.52 -11.12
CA LYS A 113 13.62 -4.35 -12.34
C LYS A 113 12.21 -4.57 -12.88
N GLY A 114 12.06 -4.83 -14.18
CA GLY A 114 10.76 -5.05 -14.82
C GLY A 114 10.60 -4.34 -16.16
N GLY A 115 11.57 -4.54 -17.06
CA GLY A 115 11.51 -4.05 -18.45
C GLY A 115 11.38 -2.52 -18.58
N THR A 116 10.58 -2.11 -19.54
CA THR A 116 10.39 -0.68 -19.89
C THR A 116 9.78 0.12 -18.73
N ILE A 117 8.83 -0.48 -18.01
CA ILE A 117 8.16 0.24 -16.91
C ILE A 117 9.14 0.54 -15.76
N ALA A 118 10.04 -0.37 -15.44
CA ALA A 118 11.09 -0.11 -14.45
C ALA A 118 12.05 1.03 -14.90
N ALA A 119 12.34 1.13 -16.19
CA ALA A 119 13.13 2.23 -16.71
C ALA A 119 12.40 3.58 -16.56
N ASN A 120 11.10 3.61 -16.84
CA ASN A 120 10.27 4.80 -16.66
C ASN A 120 10.20 5.24 -15.19
N ILE A 121 10.01 4.29 -14.28
CA ILE A 121 10.01 4.54 -12.82
C ILE A 121 11.35 5.17 -12.40
N ARG A 122 12.47 4.57 -12.78
CA ARG A 122 13.80 5.13 -12.46
C ARG A 122 13.98 6.53 -13.01
N GLN A 123 13.50 6.80 -14.23
CA GLN A 123 13.57 8.12 -14.83
C GLN A 123 12.72 9.13 -14.06
N GLU A 124 11.46 8.82 -13.80
CA GLU A 124 10.52 9.70 -13.09
C GLU A 124 11.04 10.08 -11.70
N PHE A 125 11.39 9.07 -10.90
CA PHE A 125 11.95 9.30 -9.56
C PHE A 125 13.28 10.04 -9.60
N GLY A 126 14.11 9.75 -10.61
CA GLY A 126 15.35 10.48 -10.86
C GLY A 126 15.12 11.96 -11.16
N GLU A 127 14.10 12.30 -11.95
CA GLU A 127 13.76 13.70 -12.24
C GLU A 127 13.24 14.45 -11.00
N VAL A 128 12.49 13.78 -10.15
CA VAL A 128 12.08 14.34 -8.84
C VAL A 128 13.30 14.55 -7.95
N ALA A 129 14.16 13.54 -7.82
CA ALA A 129 15.37 13.61 -7.02
C ALA A 129 16.29 14.78 -7.41
N LYS A 130 16.43 15.09 -8.71
CA LYS A 130 17.25 16.22 -9.21
C LYS A 130 16.78 17.58 -8.67
N LYS A 131 15.49 17.73 -8.37
CA LYS A 131 14.89 18.96 -7.85
C LYS A 131 15.10 19.14 -6.35
N LEU A 132 15.51 18.08 -5.65
CA LEU A 132 15.72 18.07 -4.20
C LEU A 132 17.16 18.43 -3.86
N ARG A 133 17.36 18.86 -2.58
CA ARG A 133 18.70 19.03 -2.02
C ARG A 133 19.43 17.68 -2.02
N SER A 134 20.73 17.68 -2.20
CA SER A 134 21.55 16.46 -2.31
C SER A 134 21.29 15.44 -1.21
N LYS A 135 21.14 15.89 0.04
CA LYS A 135 20.87 15.03 1.21
C LYS A 135 19.48 14.38 1.23
N ASP A 136 18.53 14.94 0.47
CA ASP A 136 17.13 14.51 0.47
C ASP A 136 16.79 13.66 -0.77
N ARG A 137 17.74 13.49 -1.72
CA ARG A 137 17.51 12.82 -3.00
C ARG A 137 17.18 11.35 -2.90
N GLU A 138 17.77 10.66 -1.94
CA GLU A 138 17.52 9.25 -1.69
C GLU A 138 16.10 9.02 -1.17
N ASN A 139 15.53 10.00 -0.46
CA ASN A 139 14.21 9.90 0.15
C ASN A 139 13.08 9.71 -0.87
N VAL A 140 13.28 10.02 -2.16
CA VAL A 140 12.27 9.71 -3.20
C VAL A 140 11.98 8.22 -3.28
N TRP A 141 12.92 7.38 -2.85
CA TRP A 141 12.84 5.93 -2.85
C TRP A 141 12.35 5.32 -1.53
N THR A 142 11.93 6.16 -0.58
CA THR A 142 11.38 5.69 0.71
C THR A 142 10.11 4.89 0.50
N VAL A 143 10.00 3.72 1.14
CA VAL A 143 8.71 3.02 1.24
C VAL A 143 7.85 3.76 2.26
N ALA A 144 6.84 4.46 1.75
CA ALA A 144 6.06 5.46 2.48
C ALA A 144 4.83 4.89 3.18
N GLU A 145 4.18 3.89 2.58
CA GLU A 145 2.91 3.35 3.05
C GLU A 145 2.78 1.87 2.71
N PHE A 146 2.12 1.12 3.57
CA PHE A 146 1.65 -0.24 3.34
C PHE A 146 0.18 -0.33 3.72
N GLY A 147 -0.62 -1.05 2.94
CA GLY A 147 -2.03 -1.23 3.28
C GLY A 147 -2.69 -2.42 2.61
N PHE A 148 -3.95 -2.64 3.04
CA PHE A 148 -4.85 -3.66 2.54
C PHE A 148 -6.05 -3.01 1.87
N GLY A 149 -6.46 -3.54 0.71
CA GLY A 149 -7.75 -3.25 0.10
C GLY A 149 -8.88 -3.99 0.81
N MET A 150 -9.98 -3.28 1.09
CA MET A 150 -11.11 -3.72 1.91
C MET A 150 -12.47 -3.59 1.21
N ASN A 151 -12.48 -3.16 -0.06
CA ASN A 151 -13.69 -2.89 -0.86
C ASN A 151 -13.93 -4.05 -1.84
N ASP A 152 -15.02 -4.78 -1.62
CA ASP A 152 -15.40 -5.96 -2.42
C ASP A 152 -15.97 -5.62 -3.81
N GLN A 153 -16.33 -4.37 -4.06
CA GLN A 153 -16.79 -3.92 -5.37
C GLN A 153 -15.68 -3.27 -6.20
N ALA A 154 -14.55 -2.92 -5.57
CA ALA A 154 -13.41 -2.34 -6.28
C ALA A 154 -12.77 -3.37 -7.23
N ARG A 155 -12.33 -2.88 -8.39
CA ARG A 155 -11.80 -3.70 -9.49
C ARG A 155 -10.42 -3.20 -9.88
N MET A 156 -9.57 -4.15 -10.28
CA MET A 156 -8.29 -3.81 -10.91
C MET A 156 -8.56 -3.26 -12.31
N GLY A 157 -8.27 -2.00 -12.52
CA GLY A 157 -8.56 -1.29 -13.77
C GLY A 157 -7.46 -0.33 -14.21
N GLY A 158 -6.36 -0.23 -13.47
CA GLY A 158 -5.33 0.78 -13.70
C GLY A 158 -5.73 2.16 -13.18
N ASN A 159 -6.74 2.21 -12.33
CA ASN A 159 -7.06 3.39 -11.55
C ASN A 159 -6.64 3.15 -10.11
N VAL A 160 -5.52 3.71 -9.74
CA VAL A 160 -4.92 3.48 -8.43
C VAL A 160 -5.86 3.79 -7.26
N LEU A 161 -6.72 4.80 -7.40
CA LEU A 161 -7.71 5.16 -6.38
C LEU A 161 -8.73 4.03 -6.13
N GLU A 162 -8.87 3.10 -7.05
CA GLU A 162 -9.71 1.92 -6.93
C GLU A 162 -8.89 0.65 -6.70
N ASP A 163 -7.79 0.48 -7.44
CA ASP A 163 -6.97 -0.73 -7.42
C ASP A 163 -6.42 -1.05 -6.02
N GLU A 164 -5.94 -0.04 -5.28
CA GLU A 164 -5.43 -0.18 -3.92
C GLU A 164 -6.50 -0.56 -2.88
N LYS A 165 -7.78 -0.38 -3.24
CA LYS A 165 -8.90 -0.63 -2.35
C LYS A 165 -9.58 -1.98 -2.59
N ARG A 166 -9.23 -2.68 -3.68
CA ARG A 166 -9.81 -3.98 -3.99
C ARG A 166 -9.57 -4.96 -2.86
N LEU A 167 -10.64 -5.60 -2.39
CA LEU A 167 -10.58 -6.58 -1.30
C LEU A 167 -9.55 -7.69 -1.58
N GLY A 168 -8.66 -7.92 -0.62
CA GLY A 168 -7.62 -8.94 -0.70
C GLY A 168 -6.35 -8.52 -1.43
N THR A 169 -6.24 -7.27 -1.89
CA THR A 169 -4.95 -6.73 -2.35
C THR A 169 -4.13 -6.19 -1.19
N CYS A 170 -2.81 -6.16 -1.38
CA CYS A 170 -1.91 -5.31 -0.62
C CYS A 170 -1.36 -4.24 -1.53
N TYR A 171 -0.95 -3.12 -0.99
CA TYR A 171 -0.23 -2.11 -1.75
C TYR A 171 0.90 -1.51 -0.92
N PHE A 172 1.89 -1.00 -1.64
CA PHE A 172 3.02 -0.27 -1.08
C PHE A 172 3.17 1.03 -1.85
N SER A 173 3.28 2.15 -1.14
CA SER A 173 3.58 3.43 -1.79
C SER A 173 5.02 3.81 -1.58
N ILE A 174 5.63 4.41 -2.61
CA ILE A 174 7.02 4.88 -2.59
C ILE A 174 7.01 6.41 -2.67
N GLY A 175 7.83 7.07 -1.84
CA GLY A 175 8.05 8.51 -1.88
C GLY A 175 7.74 9.24 -0.58
N ASP A 176 6.83 10.22 -0.64
CA ASP A 176 6.47 11.10 0.48
C ASP A 176 5.63 10.39 1.53
N ASN A 177 6.03 10.49 2.80
CA ASN A 177 5.31 9.91 3.92
C ASN A 177 4.94 10.95 5.00
N THR A 178 5.07 12.24 4.69
CA THR A 178 4.82 13.33 5.65
C THR A 178 3.37 13.39 6.12
N ALA A 179 2.42 13.01 5.28
CA ALA A 179 1.00 12.91 5.64
C ALA A 179 0.74 11.86 6.74
N LEU A 180 1.63 10.88 6.89
CA LEU A 180 1.59 9.83 7.90
C LEU A 180 2.51 10.12 9.10
N GLY A 181 3.21 11.26 9.08
CA GLY A 181 4.13 11.67 10.15
C GLY A 181 5.57 11.25 9.94
N GLY A 182 5.93 10.79 8.74
CA GLY A 182 7.29 10.41 8.38
C GLY A 182 8.19 11.58 8.00
N SER A 183 9.43 11.29 7.69
CA SER A 183 10.50 12.27 7.42
C SER A 183 10.74 12.51 5.92
N SER A 184 10.20 11.70 5.02
CA SER A 184 10.37 11.83 3.57
C SER A 184 9.42 12.87 2.99
N ALA A 185 9.93 14.09 2.76
CA ALA A 185 9.21 15.23 2.18
C ALA A 185 9.69 15.47 0.74
N VAL A 186 9.20 14.68 -0.21
CA VAL A 186 9.71 14.64 -1.59
C VAL A 186 8.69 15.01 -2.66
N GLY A 187 7.41 15.14 -2.27
CA GLY A 187 6.33 15.60 -3.16
C GLY A 187 5.91 14.60 -4.23
N ILE A 188 6.34 13.35 -4.14
CA ILE A 188 5.88 12.23 -4.96
C ILE A 188 5.44 11.09 -4.04
N HIS A 189 4.29 10.45 -4.33
CA HIS A 189 3.75 9.34 -3.57
C HIS A 189 3.04 8.39 -4.53
N ILE A 190 3.71 7.33 -4.93
CA ILE A 190 3.26 6.41 -5.99
C ILE A 190 2.96 5.04 -5.39
N PRO A 191 1.71 4.57 -5.41
CA PRO A 191 1.36 3.24 -4.98
C PRO A 191 1.55 2.19 -6.07
N GLY A 192 2.04 1.02 -5.61
CA GLY A 192 2.09 -0.21 -6.38
C GLY A 192 1.25 -1.28 -5.72
N VAL A 193 0.38 -1.96 -6.47
CA VAL A 193 -0.57 -2.94 -5.96
C VAL A 193 -0.07 -4.36 -6.21
N LEU A 194 -0.08 -5.15 -5.13
CA LEU A 194 0.27 -6.57 -5.10
C LEU A 194 -1.00 -7.41 -4.92
N THR A 195 -1.20 -8.39 -5.79
CA THR A 195 -2.27 -9.39 -5.69
C THR A 195 -1.71 -10.77 -5.30
N GLY A 196 -2.54 -11.59 -4.65
CA GLY A 196 -2.13 -12.95 -4.24
C GLY A 196 -1.07 -12.97 -3.14
N ALA A 197 -1.08 -11.97 -2.26
CA ALA A 197 -0.15 -11.89 -1.14
C ALA A 197 -0.53 -12.84 -0.01
N ASN A 198 0.49 -13.28 0.72
CA ASN A 198 0.38 -13.90 2.04
C ASN A 198 0.98 -12.92 3.05
N VAL A 199 0.21 -12.55 4.08
CA VAL A 199 0.64 -11.54 5.06
C VAL A 199 0.48 -12.07 6.47
N TRP A 200 1.52 -11.87 7.27
CA TRP A 200 1.53 -12.16 8.71
C TRP A 200 1.81 -10.89 9.50
N LEU A 201 1.16 -10.78 10.64
CA LEU A 201 1.47 -9.81 11.67
C LEU A 201 2.02 -10.59 12.89
N ASP A 202 3.30 -10.48 13.16
CA ASP A 202 4.06 -11.41 13.99
C ASP A 202 3.79 -12.86 13.52
N ASP A 203 3.24 -13.71 14.37
CA ASP A 203 2.91 -15.11 14.06
C ASP A 203 1.48 -15.32 13.52
N SER A 204 0.67 -14.25 13.41
CA SER A 204 -0.73 -14.36 12.99
C SER A 204 -0.86 -14.09 11.50
N GLN A 205 -1.30 -15.08 10.74
CA GLN A 205 -1.63 -14.88 9.34
C GLN A 205 -2.93 -14.07 9.20
N ILE A 206 -2.88 -13.05 8.35
CA ILE A 206 -3.99 -12.13 8.08
C ILE A 206 -4.55 -12.39 6.69
N LEU A 207 -3.66 -12.60 5.70
CA LEU A 207 -4.00 -12.82 4.31
C LEU A 207 -3.30 -14.08 3.80
N GLN A 208 -4.01 -14.90 3.04
CA GLN A 208 -3.48 -16.08 2.36
C GLN A 208 -3.89 -16.04 0.89
N ASP A 209 -2.91 -16.03 -0.01
CA ASP A 209 -3.13 -15.98 -1.47
C ASP A 209 -4.11 -14.87 -1.90
N GLY A 210 -4.13 -13.74 -1.19
CA GLY A 210 -5.03 -12.62 -1.45
C GLY A 210 -6.42 -12.75 -0.80
N GLU A 211 -6.65 -13.73 0.03
CA GLU A 211 -7.91 -13.90 0.78
C GLU A 211 -7.66 -13.70 2.28
N PHE A 212 -8.53 -12.95 2.94
CA PHE A 212 -8.45 -12.80 4.39
C PHE A 212 -8.78 -14.12 5.07
N VAL A 213 -7.90 -14.59 5.96
CA VAL A 213 -8.12 -15.80 6.76
C VAL A 213 -8.88 -15.50 8.06
N LEU A 214 -9.30 -14.27 8.22
CA LEU A 214 -10.03 -13.73 9.36
C LEU A 214 -11.51 -13.51 8.98
N ASP A 215 -12.40 -13.58 9.96
CA ASP A 215 -13.80 -13.19 9.78
C ASP A 215 -13.92 -11.65 9.85
N ILE A 216 -13.88 -11.02 8.65
CA ILE A 216 -13.89 -9.58 8.47
C ILE A 216 -15.18 -9.06 7.84
#